data_84b9bada2154e533a7a849d65b7a39ae
#
_entry.id   84b9bada2154e533a7a849d65b7a39ae
#
_cell.length_a   1.000
_cell.length_b   1.000
_cell.length_c   1.000
_cell.angle_alpha   90.00
_cell.angle_beta   90.00
_cell.angle_gamma   90.00
#
_symmetry.space_group_name_H-M   'P 1'
#
loop_
_entity.id
_entity.type
_entity.pdbx_description
1 polymer ?
#
loop_
_entity_poly.entity_id
_entity_poly.type
_entity_poly.pdbx_seq_one_letter_code
_entity_poly.pdbx_strand_id
1 'polypeptide(L)'
;MDRLKQIETSVAVATKGSLTAAAQAEGVAPAIIGRRMDALEARLGVKLLLRTTRRISLTHEGSAFLEDCQRLIADFNNAEASVSAGGVKASGHLRVTAPAGFGRRHVAPLVPGFLDQHPDVSLSLNLSDRVVDLVNEGFDCAVRVGDLPDSSLVSVRLADNRRLCVATPTYLQRAGTPRHPSELTRHACLTLSSDASQTRGWAFVVEGTATYLRPGARLDCSDGQVLHEWCLQGLGLAWRSTWEVEHDIAAGRLVSVLDEFAAPPNGIYAVFAQRKHLPLRLRLWIDFLKQAYADPGYWQRGQALRA
;
A
#
# COMPACT_ATOMS: atom_id res chain seq x y z
N MET A 1 18.75 27.65 21.07
CA MET A 1 19.14 26.98 19.82
C MET A 1 17.85 26.53 19.15
N ASP A 2 17.70 26.75 17.86
CA ASP A 2 16.49 26.44 17.09
C ASP A 2 16.22 24.93 17.11
N ARG A 3 15.02 24.53 17.57
CA ARG A 3 14.62 23.14 17.70
C ARG A 3 14.46 22.45 16.34
N LEU A 4 13.90 23.17 15.37
CA LEU A 4 13.71 22.64 14.03
C LEU A 4 15.08 22.34 13.39
N LYS A 5 16.05 23.27 13.55
CA LYS A 5 17.40 23.08 13.04
C LYS A 5 18.15 21.91 13.70
N GLN A 6 17.89 21.62 14.97
CA GLN A 6 18.41 20.41 15.62
C GLN A 6 17.84 19.12 14.99
N ILE A 7 16.54 19.12 14.71
CA ILE A 7 15.83 18.00 14.07
C ILE A 7 16.38 17.80 12.63
N GLU A 8 16.48 18.86 11.82
CA GLU A 8 17.06 18.80 10.49
C GLU A 8 18.48 18.24 10.50
N THR A 9 19.31 18.74 11.42
CA THR A 9 20.69 18.26 11.59
C THR A 9 20.72 16.78 11.95
N SER A 10 19.83 16.28 12.82
CA SER A 10 19.78 14.86 13.19
C SER A 10 19.43 13.98 11.98
N VAL A 11 18.48 14.41 11.16
CA VAL A 11 18.10 13.72 9.92
C VAL A 11 19.26 13.72 8.91
N ALA A 12 19.94 14.86 8.74
CA ALA A 12 21.10 14.96 7.84
C ALA A 12 22.23 14.02 8.26
N VAL A 13 22.54 13.96 9.57
CA VAL A 13 23.59 13.08 10.11
C VAL A 13 23.22 11.60 9.91
N ALA A 14 21.99 11.23 10.22
CA ALA A 14 21.52 9.86 10.05
C ALA A 14 21.54 9.41 8.58
N THR A 15 21.08 10.26 7.66
CA THR A 15 21.03 9.97 6.23
C THR A 15 22.43 9.90 5.60
N LYS A 16 23.34 10.81 5.98
CA LYS A 16 24.70 10.87 5.43
C LYS A 16 25.67 9.92 6.12
N GLY A 17 25.32 9.36 7.27
CA GLY A 17 26.16 8.46 8.05
C GLY A 17 27.45 9.11 8.62
N SER A 18 27.57 10.45 8.56
CA SER A 18 28.78 11.20 8.93
C SER A 18 28.45 12.63 9.35
N LEU A 19 29.04 13.09 10.48
CA LEU A 19 28.96 14.48 10.90
C LEU A 19 29.62 15.43 9.90
N THR A 20 30.72 15.02 9.29
CA THR A 20 31.44 15.82 8.29
C THR A 20 30.63 15.96 7.00
N ALA A 21 30.02 14.86 6.52
CA ALA A 21 29.18 14.91 5.33
C ALA A 21 27.90 15.74 5.57
N ALA A 22 27.30 15.66 6.75
CA ALA A 22 26.18 16.51 7.14
C ALA A 22 26.59 17.99 7.21
N ALA A 23 27.78 18.29 7.76
CA ALA A 23 28.30 19.64 7.83
C ALA A 23 28.53 20.26 6.45
N GLN A 24 29.10 19.51 5.52
CA GLN A 24 29.27 19.92 4.13
C GLN A 24 27.92 20.22 3.46
N ALA A 25 26.93 19.35 3.66
CA ALA A 25 25.59 19.56 3.10
C ALA A 25 24.89 20.81 3.67
N GLU A 26 25.13 21.14 4.95
CA GLU A 26 24.57 22.33 5.61
C GLU A 26 25.43 23.60 5.47
N GLY A 27 26.61 23.53 4.85
CA GLY A 27 27.54 24.66 4.69
C GLY A 27 28.12 25.17 6.02
N VAL A 28 28.31 24.30 7.03
CA VAL A 28 28.79 24.66 8.36
C VAL A 28 30.00 23.83 8.76
N ALA A 29 30.72 24.28 9.82
CA ALA A 29 31.83 23.48 10.36
C ALA A 29 31.30 22.20 11.09
N PRO A 30 32.02 21.06 11.00
CA PRO A 30 31.63 19.81 11.67
C PRO A 30 31.37 19.93 13.17
N ALA A 31 32.11 20.79 13.85
CA ALA A 31 31.93 21.10 15.27
C ALA A 31 30.56 21.70 15.60
N ILE A 32 29.93 22.40 14.65
CA ILE A 32 28.57 22.93 14.82
C ILE A 32 27.55 21.80 14.81
N ILE A 33 27.68 20.88 13.87
CA ILE A 33 26.83 19.69 13.79
C ILE A 33 26.95 18.87 15.07
N GLY A 34 28.19 18.61 15.55
CA GLY A 34 28.44 17.91 16.81
C GLY A 34 27.71 18.56 17.98
N ARG A 35 27.88 19.87 18.18
CA ARG A 35 27.21 20.63 19.25
C ARG A 35 25.69 20.60 19.15
N ARG A 36 25.12 20.63 17.93
CA ARG A 36 23.65 20.53 17.76
C ARG A 36 23.14 19.16 18.14
N MET A 37 23.85 18.08 17.77
CA MET A 37 23.52 16.71 18.14
C MET A 37 23.65 16.51 19.66
N ASP A 38 24.73 16.98 20.28
CA ASP A 38 24.93 16.86 21.72
C ASP A 38 23.84 17.60 22.50
N ALA A 39 23.47 18.80 22.06
CA ALA A 39 22.38 19.57 22.65
C ALA A 39 21.01 18.91 22.48
N LEU A 40 20.77 18.24 21.34
CA LEU A 40 19.56 17.47 21.09
C LEU A 40 19.48 16.26 22.01
N GLU A 41 20.52 15.45 22.09
CA GLU A 41 20.61 14.27 22.95
C GLU A 41 20.49 14.65 24.43
N ALA A 42 21.15 15.73 24.86
CA ALA A 42 21.04 16.26 26.23
C ALA A 42 19.61 16.70 26.59
N ARG A 43 18.91 17.32 25.63
CA ARG A 43 17.51 17.74 25.81
C ARG A 43 16.53 16.57 25.90
N LEU A 44 16.78 15.51 25.12
CA LEU A 44 15.95 14.31 25.09
C LEU A 44 16.28 13.34 26.23
N GLY A 45 17.46 13.47 26.84
CA GLY A 45 17.95 12.59 27.89
C GLY A 45 18.38 11.20 27.39
N VAL A 46 18.50 11.02 26.07
CA VAL A 46 18.87 9.75 25.45
C VAL A 46 19.91 9.95 24.35
N LYS A 47 20.71 8.91 24.10
CA LYS A 47 21.63 8.89 22.97
C LYS A 47 20.90 8.42 21.71
N LEU A 48 21.05 9.20 20.64
CA LEU A 48 20.49 8.88 19.32
C LEU A 48 21.53 8.24 18.40
N LEU A 49 22.82 8.52 18.67
CA LEU A 49 23.94 8.05 17.84
C LEU A 49 24.93 7.25 18.67
N LEU A 50 25.32 6.11 18.13
CA LEU A 50 26.53 5.38 18.56
C LEU A 50 27.69 5.87 17.70
N ARG A 51 28.65 6.56 18.35
CA ARG A 51 29.81 7.13 17.68
C ARG A 51 31.04 6.25 17.95
N THR A 52 31.60 5.68 16.92
CA THR A 52 32.91 5.04 16.97
C THR A 52 33.89 5.86 16.13
N THR A 53 35.18 5.62 16.27
CA THR A 53 36.21 6.31 15.47
C THR A 53 36.11 6.05 13.97
N ARG A 54 35.33 5.02 13.55
CA ARG A 54 35.22 4.59 12.15
C ARG A 54 33.80 4.72 11.59
N ARG A 55 32.75 4.78 12.42
CA ARG A 55 31.37 4.73 11.98
C ARG A 55 30.42 5.40 12.96
N ILE A 56 29.39 6.02 12.39
CA ILE A 56 28.20 6.49 13.13
C ILE A 56 27.07 5.55 12.78
N SER A 57 26.37 5.05 13.80
CA SER A 57 25.13 4.28 13.67
C SER A 57 24.08 4.83 14.62
N LEU A 58 22.82 4.60 14.29
CA LEU A 58 21.70 4.98 15.16
C LEU A 58 21.57 4.00 16.32
N THR A 59 21.13 4.50 17.48
CA THR A 59 20.57 3.68 18.55
C THR A 59 19.16 3.22 18.16
N HIS A 60 18.51 2.38 18.95
CA HIS A 60 17.10 2.04 18.79
C HIS A 60 16.22 3.28 18.87
N GLU A 61 16.44 4.11 19.89
CA GLU A 61 15.76 5.39 20.09
C GLU A 61 16.06 6.36 18.94
N GLY A 62 17.29 6.36 18.42
CA GLY A 62 17.70 7.17 17.28
C GLY A 62 16.98 6.80 15.99
N SER A 63 16.73 5.52 15.78
CA SER A 63 15.98 5.04 14.60
C SER A 63 14.51 5.45 14.66
N ALA A 64 13.85 5.26 15.80
CA ALA A 64 12.47 5.68 16.01
C ALA A 64 12.33 7.21 15.90
N PHE A 65 13.26 7.96 16.52
CA PHE A 65 13.25 9.42 16.46
C PHE A 65 13.50 9.95 15.04
N LEU A 66 14.34 9.28 14.24
CA LEU A 66 14.59 9.66 12.84
C LEU A 66 13.30 9.62 12.01
N GLU A 67 12.53 8.54 12.12
CA GLU A 67 11.26 8.39 11.40
C GLU A 67 10.27 9.51 11.76
N ASP A 68 10.17 9.85 13.05
CA ASP A 68 9.31 10.93 13.52
C ASP A 68 9.79 12.30 13.02
N CYS A 69 11.09 12.55 13.05
CA CYS A 69 11.69 13.80 12.59
C CYS A 69 11.49 14.01 11.09
N GLN A 70 11.64 12.96 10.28
CA GLN A 70 11.40 13.04 8.84
C GLN A 70 9.95 13.43 8.54
N ARG A 71 8.98 12.88 9.29
CA ARG A 71 7.56 13.27 9.18
C ARG A 71 7.32 14.73 9.55
N LEU A 72 7.87 15.17 10.70
CA LEU A 72 7.71 16.54 11.18
C LEU A 72 8.27 17.58 10.21
N ILE A 73 9.47 17.34 9.66
CA ILE A 73 10.09 18.22 8.65
C ILE A 73 9.20 18.26 7.39
N ALA A 74 8.72 17.11 6.94
CA ALA A 74 7.85 17.05 5.79
C ALA A 74 6.52 17.80 6.01
N ASP A 75 5.91 17.68 7.19
CA ASP A 75 4.67 18.39 7.52
C ASP A 75 4.91 19.90 7.66
N PHE A 76 6.05 20.32 8.22
CA PHE A 76 6.44 21.73 8.29
C PHE A 76 6.62 22.33 6.90
N ASN A 77 7.39 21.70 6.03
CA ASN A 77 7.61 22.12 4.64
C ASN A 77 6.29 22.21 3.85
N ASN A 78 5.36 21.26 4.09
CA ASN A 78 4.04 21.30 3.47
C ASN A 78 3.20 22.48 3.97
N ALA A 79 3.27 22.80 5.26
CA ALA A 79 2.57 23.95 5.81
C ALA A 79 3.07 25.26 5.19
N GLU A 80 4.39 25.42 5.07
CA GLU A 80 4.97 26.59 4.38
C GLU A 80 4.58 26.64 2.90
N ALA A 81 4.66 25.49 2.20
CA ALA A 81 4.28 25.36 0.81
C ALA A 81 2.80 25.71 0.55
N SER A 82 1.91 25.40 1.50
CA SER A 82 0.46 25.64 1.38
C SER A 82 0.09 27.13 1.39
N VAL A 83 0.93 27.99 1.94
CA VAL A 83 0.71 29.43 2.05
C VAL A 83 1.56 30.25 1.08
N SER A 84 2.51 29.62 0.38
CA SER A 84 3.38 30.29 -0.60
C SER A 84 2.64 30.48 -1.93
N ALA A 85 2.49 31.72 -2.37
CA ALA A 85 1.74 32.11 -3.58
C ALA A 85 2.46 31.81 -4.92
N GLY A 86 3.61 31.17 -4.91
CA GLY A 86 4.38 30.85 -6.11
C GLY A 86 4.48 29.35 -6.29
N GLY A 87 4.13 28.82 -7.46
CA GLY A 87 4.13 27.44 -7.95
C GLY A 87 4.75 26.40 -7.03
N VAL A 88 3.95 25.87 -6.10
CA VAL A 88 4.41 24.94 -5.08
C VAL A 88 4.79 23.63 -5.75
N LYS A 89 6.08 23.29 -5.74
CA LYS A 89 6.54 21.96 -6.15
C LYS A 89 6.25 20.94 -5.03
N ALA A 90 5.72 19.79 -5.41
CA ALA A 90 5.59 18.69 -4.47
C ALA A 90 6.98 18.22 -4.02
N SER A 91 7.18 18.06 -2.73
CA SER A 91 8.45 17.61 -2.15
C SER A 91 8.23 16.76 -0.90
N GLY A 92 9.30 16.08 -0.47
CA GLY A 92 9.32 15.29 0.76
C GLY A 92 9.03 13.81 0.54
N HIS A 93 8.90 13.07 1.65
CA HIS A 93 8.74 11.62 1.63
C HIS A 93 7.28 11.19 1.67
N LEU A 94 6.88 10.25 0.83
CA LEU A 94 5.54 9.67 0.78
C LEU A 94 5.62 8.19 1.16
N ARG A 95 4.90 7.80 2.22
CA ARG A 95 4.81 6.41 2.68
C ARG A 95 3.47 5.81 2.25
N VAL A 96 3.53 4.87 1.32
CA VAL A 96 2.35 4.21 0.75
C VAL A 96 2.33 2.74 1.13
N THR A 97 1.16 2.20 1.49
CA THR A 97 0.96 0.77 1.64
C THR A 97 -0.11 0.26 0.67
N ALA A 98 0.00 -0.98 0.24
CA ALA A 98 -0.95 -1.64 -0.64
C ALA A 98 -0.99 -3.14 -0.38
N PRO A 99 -2.09 -3.86 -0.74
CA PRO A 99 -2.11 -5.32 -0.73
C PRO A 99 -1.00 -5.88 -1.60
N ALA A 100 -0.33 -6.95 -1.15
CA ALA A 100 0.90 -7.44 -1.77
C ALA A 100 0.74 -7.73 -3.27
N GLY A 101 -0.28 -8.47 -3.65
CA GLY A 101 -0.55 -8.82 -5.05
C GLY A 101 -0.90 -7.62 -5.90
N PHE A 102 -1.86 -6.80 -5.45
CA PHE A 102 -2.28 -5.59 -6.15
C PHE A 102 -1.15 -4.56 -6.25
N GLY A 103 -0.47 -4.33 -5.14
CA GLY A 103 0.63 -3.37 -5.06
C GLY A 103 1.76 -3.71 -6.02
N ARG A 104 2.14 -4.98 -6.11
CA ARG A 104 3.18 -5.44 -7.04
C ARG A 104 2.80 -5.26 -8.51
N ARG A 105 1.53 -5.53 -8.86
CA ARG A 105 1.07 -5.47 -10.25
C ARG A 105 0.65 -4.09 -10.70
N HIS A 106 0.05 -3.29 -9.82
CA HIS A 106 -0.69 -2.10 -10.21
C HIS A 106 -0.25 -0.81 -9.50
N VAL A 107 0.53 -0.88 -8.43
CA VAL A 107 1.06 0.31 -7.74
C VAL A 107 2.54 0.50 -8.04
N ALA A 108 3.35 -0.53 -7.80
CA ALA A 108 4.81 -0.45 -7.96
C ALA A 108 5.26 -0.03 -9.38
N PRO A 109 4.66 -0.52 -10.48
CA PRO A 109 5.04 -0.10 -11.83
C PRO A 109 4.75 1.38 -12.12
N LEU A 110 3.86 2.02 -11.37
CA LEU A 110 3.50 3.43 -11.55
C LEU A 110 4.43 4.38 -10.78
N VAL A 111 5.14 3.88 -9.77
CA VAL A 111 6.02 4.69 -8.91
C VAL A 111 7.11 5.43 -9.70
N PRO A 112 7.88 4.79 -10.62
CA PRO A 112 8.91 5.49 -11.36
C PRO A 112 8.36 6.70 -12.15
N GLY A 113 7.26 6.51 -12.90
CA GLY A 113 6.66 7.59 -13.69
C GLY A 113 6.13 8.74 -12.83
N PHE A 114 5.66 8.47 -11.61
CA PHE A 114 5.30 9.52 -10.66
C PHE A 114 6.52 10.30 -10.15
N LEU A 115 7.61 9.61 -9.80
CA LEU A 115 8.83 10.24 -9.31
C LEU A 115 9.55 11.05 -10.41
N ASP A 116 9.49 10.61 -11.66
CA ASP A 116 10.03 11.36 -12.81
C ASP A 116 9.31 12.72 -12.99
N GLN A 117 7.98 12.77 -12.73
CA GLN A 117 7.20 14.01 -12.77
C GLN A 117 7.43 14.89 -11.53
N HIS A 118 7.87 14.30 -10.41
CA HIS A 118 8.02 14.97 -9.12
C HIS A 118 9.39 14.65 -8.49
N PRO A 119 10.50 15.18 -9.04
CA PRO A 119 11.86 14.77 -8.65
C PRO A 119 12.24 15.12 -7.20
N ASP A 120 11.52 16.07 -6.57
CA ASP A 120 11.72 16.44 -5.17
C ASP A 120 10.90 15.56 -4.19
N VAL A 121 10.16 14.57 -4.70
CA VAL A 121 9.43 13.58 -3.90
C VAL A 121 10.23 12.29 -3.83
N SER A 122 10.25 11.68 -2.65
CA SER A 122 10.68 10.28 -2.46
C SER A 122 9.51 9.43 -2.00
N LEU A 123 9.51 8.13 -2.31
CA LEU A 123 8.40 7.24 -1.98
C LEU A 123 8.90 5.93 -1.40
N SER A 124 8.30 5.51 -0.28
CA SER A 124 8.43 4.15 0.27
C SER A 124 7.12 3.40 0.05
N LEU A 125 7.21 2.25 -0.61
CA LEU A 125 6.08 1.37 -0.85
C LEU A 125 6.18 0.12 0.03
N ASN A 126 5.21 -0.05 0.92
CA ASN A 126 5.06 -1.25 1.74
C ASN A 126 3.95 -2.14 1.17
N LEU A 127 4.28 -3.37 0.84
CA LEU A 127 3.34 -4.34 0.30
C LEU A 127 3.01 -5.40 1.35
N SER A 128 1.74 -5.38 1.82
CA SER A 128 1.30 -6.28 2.89
C SER A 128 -0.20 -6.53 2.80
N ASP A 129 -0.61 -7.79 2.97
CA ASP A 129 -2.03 -8.17 3.00
C ASP A 129 -2.64 -8.08 4.40
N ARG A 130 -1.86 -7.69 5.43
CA ARG A 130 -2.41 -7.39 6.75
C ARG A 130 -3.13 -6.04 6.77
N VAL A 131 -4.12 -5.92 7.63
CA VAL A 131 -4.75 -4.62 7.92
C VAL A 131 -3.76 -3.76 8.69
N VAL A 132 -3.35 -2.65 8.07
CA VAL A 132 -2.38 -1.71 8.61
C VAL A 132 -3.10 -0.54 9.26
N ASP A 133 -2.72 -0.15 10.47
CA ASP A 133 -3.13 1.11 11.08
C ASP A 133 -2.32 2.25 10.48
N LEU A 134 -2.95 3.00 9.58
CA LEU A 134 -2.27 4.06 8.83
C LEU A 134 -1.67 5.14 9.73
N VAL A 135 -2.37 5.50 10.80
CA VAL A 135 -1.97 6.59 11.69
C VAL A 135 -0.81 6.15 12.58
N ASN A 136 -0.98 5.03 13.27
CA ASN A 136 0.01 4.54 14.22
C ASN A 136 1.29 4.02 13.54
N GLU A 137 1.16 3.47 12.32
CA GLU A 137 2.32 2.98 11.55
C GLU A 137 2.92 4.06 10.62
N GLY A 138 2.34 5.27 10.63
CA GLY A 138 2.89 6.44 9.94
C GLY A 138 2.82 6.37 8.41
N PHE A 139 1.82 5.72 7.84
CA PHE A 139 1.57 5.76 6.40
C PHE A 139 0.78 7.01 6.02
N ASP A 140 1.15 7.63 4.90
CA ASP A 140 0.41 8.77 4.34
C ASP A 140 -0.83 8.28 3.58
N CYS A 141 -0.74 7.13 2.93
CA CYS A 141 -1.80 6.56 2.11
C CYS A 141 -1.75 5.04 2.09
N ALA A 142 -2.93 4.42 2.07
CA ALA A 142 -3.07 3.02 1.69
C ALA A 142 -3.88 2.90 0.40
N VAL A 143 -3.45 2.05 -0.52
CA VAL A 143 -4.34 1.52 -1.55
C VAL A 143 -5.09 0.34 -0.94
N ARG A 144 -6.41 0.30 -1.10
CA ARG A 144 -7.27 -0.78 -0.61
C ARG A 144 -8.16 -1.30 -1.72
N VAL A 145 -8.40 -2.59 -1.75
CA VAL A 145 -9.23 -3.27 -2.74
C VAL A 145 -10.38 -3.95 -2.03
N GLY A 146 -11.60 -3.67 -2.45
CA GLY A 146 -12.80 -4.24 -1.87
C GLY A 146 -13.55 -3.28 -0.94
N ASP A 147 -14.41 -3.85 -0.09
CA ASP A 147 -15.23 -3.09 0.83
C ASP A 147 -14.40 -2.49 1.96
N LEU A 148 -14.62 -1.22 2.22
CA LEU A 148 -13.98 -0.52 3.33
C LEU A 148 -14.84 -0.63 4.57
N PRO A 149 -14.28 -0.96 5.74
CA PRO A 149 -15.00 -0.85 7.01
C PRO A 149 -15.23 0.62 7.35
N ASP A 150 -16.27 0.89 8.12
CA ASP A 150 -16.51 2.22 8.67
C ASP A 150 -15.31 2.65 9.51
N SER A 151 -14.78 3.82 9.22
CA SER A 151 -13.60 4.38 9.87
C SER A 151 -13.59 5.90 9.79
N SER A 152 -12.75 6.56 10.59
CA SER A 152 -12.48 7.99 10.50
C SER A 152 -11.56 8.39 9.34
N LEU A 153 -11.18 7.43 8.49
CA LEU A 153 -10.32 7.65 7.34
C LEU A 153 -11.11 8.19 6.15
N VAL A 154 -10.45 8.98 5.34
CA VAL A 154 -10.99 9.45 4.06
C VAL A 154 -10.65 8.43 2.99
N SER A 155 -11.62 8.12 2.13
CA SER A 155 -11.42 7.25 0.98
C SER A 155 -11.74 7.97 -0.32
N VAL A 156 -10.88 7.79 -1.31
CA VAL A 156 -11.08 8.27 -2.69
C VAL A 156 -11.10 7.05 -3.61
N ARG A 157 -12.19 6.88 -4.36
CA ARG A 157 -12.31 5.79 -5.33
C ARG A 157 -11.36 6.03 -6.50
N LEU A 158 -10.53 5.04 -6.80
CA LEU A 158 -9.54 5.06 -7.88
C LEU A 158 -10.05 4.29 -9.12
N ALA A 159 -10.69 3.15 -8.90
CA ALA A 159 -11.22 2.30 -9.96
C ALA A 159 -12.31 1.37 -9.43
N ASP A 160 -13.01 0.72 -10.36
CA ASP A 160 -13.94 -0.34 -10.06
C ASP A 160 -13.22 -1.68 -9.85
N ASN A 161 -13.82 -2.52 -9.04
CA ASN A 161 -13.40 -3.88 -8.80
C ASN A 161 -14.64 -4.74 -8.56
N ARG A 162 -14.55 -6.00 -8.93
CA ARG A 162 -15.57 -7.02 -8.64
C ARG A 162 -14.86 -8.28 -8.19
N ARG A 163 -15.50 -9.05 -7.34
CA ARG A 163 -15.02 -10.38 -6.99
C ARG A 163 -15.84 -11.43 -7.71
N LEU A 164 -15.16 -12.42 -8.27
CA LEU A 164 -15.73 -13.53 -9.00
C LEU A 164 -15.33 -14.85 -8.35
N CYS A 165 -16.22 -15.83 -8.44
CA CYS A 165 -15.90 -17.20 -8.12
C CYS A 165 -15.34 -17.85 -9.39
N VAL A 166 -14.11 -18.36 -9.35
CA VAL A 166 -13.41 -18.89 -10.53
C VAL A 166 -12.80 -20.25 -10.27
N ALA A 167 -12.68 -21.04 -11.33
CA ALA A 167 -11.94 -22.30 -11.35
C ALA A 167 -11.40 -22.60 -12.75
N THR A 168 -10.49 -23.57 -12.87
CA THR A 168 -10.07 -24.09 -14.17
C THR A 168 -11.17 -24.96 -14.82
N PRO A 169 -11.25 -24.98 -16.16
CA PRO A 169 -12.14 -25.91 -16.89
C PRO A 169 -11.95 -27.37 -16.44
N THR A 170 -10.70 -27.77 -16.22
CA THR A 170 -10.36 -29.14 -15.80
C THR A 170 -10.93 -29.50 -14.42
N TYR A 171 -10.89 -28.53 -13.48
CA TYR A 171 -11.51 -28.73 -12.17
C TYR A 171 -13.02 -28.90 -12.31
N LEU A 172 -13.67 -28.04 -13.09
CA LEU A 172 -15.12 -28.08 -13.28
C LEU A 172 -15.59 -29.34 -13.99
N GLN A 173 -14.83 -29.86 -14.97
CA GLN A 173 -15.09 -31.14 -15.61
C GLN A 173 -15.08 -32.31 -14.63
N ARG A 174 -14.14 -32.29 -13.67
CA ARG A 174 -13.99 -33.37 -12.66
C ARG A 174 -14.98 -33.26 -11.52
N ALA A 175 -15.21 -32.04 -11.01
CA ALA A 175 -15.96 -31.81 -9.76
C ALA A 175 -17.41 -31.33 -9.99
N GLY A 176 -17.78 -31.05 -11.25
CA GLY A 176 -19.03 -30.38 -11.60
C GLY A 176 -18.92 -28.87 -11.50
N THR A 177 -19.87 -28.18 -12.14
CA THR A 177 -19.99 -26.72 -12.08
C THR A 177 -21.07 -26.35 -11.07
N PRO A 178 -20.75 -25.60 -9.99
CA PRO A 178 -21.76 -25.17 -9.03
C PRO A 178 -22.77 -24.23 -9.69
N ARG A 179 -24.05 -24.44 -9.46
CA ARG A 179 -25.17 -23.65 -9.98
C ARG A 179 -25.78 -22.72 -8.93
N HIS A 180 -25.51 -22.97 -7.65
CA HIS A 180 -25.99 -22.16 -6.54
C HIS A 180 -24.90 -22.03 -5.48
N PRO A 181 -24.77 -20.88 -4.77
CA PRO A 181 -23.73 -20.68 -3.77
C PRO A 181 -23.70 -21.74 -2.65
N SER A 182 -24.85 -22.31 -2.29
CA SER A 182 -24.92 -23.40 -1.29
C SER A 182 -24.15 -24.67 -1.69
N GLU A 183 -23.90 -24.88 -2.98
CA GLU A 183 -23.16 -26.05 -3.48
C GLU A 183 -21.65 -25.95 -3.23
N LEU A 184 -21.14 -24.76 -2.84
CA LEU A 184 -19.73 -24.57 -2.47
C LEU A 184 -19.29 -25.52 -1.34
N THR A 185 -20.19 -25.97 -0.51
CA THR A 185 -19.91 -26.98 0.53
C THR A 185 -19.48 -28.35 -0.01
N ARG A 186 -19.76 -28.61 -1.29
CA ARG A 186 -19.40 -29.87 -1.97
C ARG A 186 -18.15 -29.73 -2.84
N HIS A 187 -17.59 -28.52 -2.91
CA HIS A 187 -16.41 -28.24 -3.71
C HIS A 187 -15.18 -27.98 -2.83
N ALA A 188 -14.01 -28.27 -3.37
CA ALA A 188 -12.77 -27.79 -2.80
C ALA A 188 -12.70 -26.26 -3.00
N CYS A 189 -12.69 -25.50 -1.93
CA CYS A 189 -12.58 -24.06 -1.94
C CYS A 189 -11.20 -23.63 -1.44
N LEU A 190 -10.60 -22.65 -2.11
CA LEU A 190 -9.30 -22.06 -1.77
C LEU A 190 -9.56 -20.73 -1.06
N THR A 191 -9.15 -20.60 0.19
CA THR A 191 -9.47 -19.42 1.00
C THR A 191 -8.23 -18.60 1.33
N LEU A 192 -8.38 -17.28 1.33
CA LEU A 192 -7.34 -16.35 1.75
C LEU A 192 -7.50 -16.02 3.23
N SER A 193 -6.52 -16.37 4.06
CA SER A 193 -6.60 -16.22 5.51
C SER A 193 -6.21 -14.84 6.04
N SER A 194 -5.58 -13.98 5.19
CA SER A 194 -5.05 -12.69 5.60
C SER A 194 -5.97 -11.49 5.39
N ASP A 195 -7.02 -11.62 4.60
CA ASP A 195 -7.88 -10.49 4.23
C ASP A 195 -9.03 -10.33 5.23
N ALA A 196 -9.07 -9.19 5.93
CA ALA A 196 -10.16 -8.86 6.85
C ALA A 196 -11.54 -8.86 6.16
N SER A 197 -11.62 -8.59 4.85
CA SER A 197 -12.86 -8.69 4.09
C SER A 197 -13.29 -10.15 3.90
N GLN A 198 -12.35 -11.09 3.87
CA GLN A 198 -12.63 -12.52 3.74
C GLN A 198 -12.97 -13.18 5.08
N THR A 199 -12.72 -12.55 6.22
CA THR A 199 -13.24 -13.03 7.50
C THR A 199 -14.77 -13.04 7.53
N ARG A 200 -15.41 -12.20 6.68
CA ARG A 200 -16.88 -12.24 6.48
C ARG A 200 -17.32 -13.38 5.57
N GLY A 201 -16.43 -13.98 4.79
CA GLY A 201 -16.73 -15.02 3.81
C GLY A 201 -16.88 -14.49 2.38
N TRP A 202 -17.21 -15.38 1.45
CA TRP A 202 -17.46 -15.05 0.06
C TRP A 202 -18.85 -14.41 -0.06
N ALA A 203 -18.90 -13.22 -0.64
CA ALA A 203 -20.12 -12.42 -0.78
C ALA A 203 -20.90 -12.78 -2.04
N PHE A 204 -22.17 -13.09 -1.88
CA PHE A 204 -23.12 -13.35 -2.96
C PHE A 204 -24.42 -12.58 -2.72
N VAL A 205 -25.23 -12.45 -3.75
CA VAL A 205 -26.63 -12.00 -3.64
C VAL A 205 -27.54 -13.18 -3.98
N VAL A 206 -28.30 -13.63 -3.01
CA VAL A 206 -29.25 -14.73 -3.17
C VAL A 206 -30.64 -14.17 -2.87
N GLU A 207 -31.57 -14.30 -3.83
CA GLU A 207 -32.94 -13.76 -3.70
C GLU A 207 -32.97 -12.28 -3.30
N GLY A 208 -32.06 -11.47 -3.89
CA GLY A 208 -31.93 -10.05 -3.59
C GLY A 208 -31.28 -9.70 -2.25
N THR A 209 -30.86 -10.72 -1.47
CA THR A 209 -30.26 -10.51 -0.15
C THR A 209 -28.76 -10.82 -0.17
N ALA A 210 -27.93 -9.89 0.39
CA ALA A 210 -26.51 -10.10 0.55
C ALA A 210 -26.23 -11.28 1.50
N THR A 211 -25.60 -12.33 0.99
CA THR A 211 -25.32 -13.58 1.70
C THR A 211 -23.82 -13.80 1.73
N TYR A 212 -23.28 -14.09 2.93
CA TYR A 212 -21.87 -14.37 3.12
C TYR A 212 -21.69 -15.85 3.45
N LEU A 213 -20.98 -16.55 2.59
CA LEU A 213 -20.67 -17.96 2.77
C LEU A 213 -19.22 -18.16 3.18
N ARG A 214 -18.99 -19.01 4.16
CA ARG A 214 -17.66 -19.45 4.56
C ARG A 214 -17.47 -20.90 4.12
N PRO A 215 -17.00 -21.12 2.88
CA PRO A 215 -16.75 -22.48 2.43
C PRO A 215 -15.67 -23.12 3.31
N GLY A 216 -15.86 -24.38 3.65
CA GLY A 216 -14.83 -25.18 4.30
C GLY A 216 -13.62 -25.29 3.37
N ALA A 217 -12.45 -24.85 3.85
CA ALA A 217 -11.23 -24.90 3.06
C ALA A 217 -10.35 -26.09 3.48
N ARG A 218 -9.92 -26.88 2.51
CA ARG A 218 -8.82 -27.83 2.69
C ARG A 218 -7.45 -27.15 2.51
N LEU A 219 -7.42 -26.04 1.74
CA LEU A 219 -6.24 -25.23 1.48
C LEU A 219 -6.60 -23.77 1.76
N ASP A 220 -5.83 -23.14 2.62
CA ASP A 220 -5.86 -21.72 2.84
C ASP A 220 -4.44 -21.15 2.78
N CYS A 221 -4.31 -19.86 2.45
CA CYS A 221 -3.03 -19.17 2.39
C CYS A 221 -3.22 -17.71 2.76
N SER A 222 -2.21 -17.12 3.39
CA SER A 222 -2.15 -15.67 3.64
C SER A 222 -1.66 -14.85 2.43
N ASP A 223 -1.18 -15.49 1.37
CA ASP A 223 -0.71 -14.85 0.14
C ASP A 223 -1.69 -15.13 -1.02
N GLY A 224 -2.25 -14.04 -1.59
CA GLY A 224 -3.20 -14.13 -2.69
C GLY A 224 -2.59 -14.67 -3.98
N GLN A 225 -1.30 -14.49 -4.23
CA GLN A 225 -0.62 -15.00 -5.42
C GLN A 225 -0.51 -16.53 -5.39
N VAL A 226 -0.14 -17.08 -4.25
CA VAL A 226 -0.08 -18.55 -4.05
C VAL A 226 -1.47 -19.16 -4.26
N LEU A 227 -2.49 -18.52 -3.72
CA LEU A 227 -3.87 -19.00 -3.88
C LEU A 227 -4.33 -18.96 -5.34
N HIS A 228 -3.95 -17.93 -6.08
CA HIS A 228 -4.21 -17.82 -7.50
C HIS A 228 -3.52 -18.94 -8.30
N GLU A 229 -2.26 -19.22 -7.98
CA GLU A 229 -1.50 -20.31 -8.61
C GLU A 229 -2.12 -21.70 -8.34
N TRP A 230 -2.57 -21.93 -7.11
CA TRP A 230 -3.34 -23.15 -6.77
C TRP A 230 -4.64 -23.27 -7.56
N CYS A 231 -5.33 -22.15 -7.76
CA CYS A 231 -6.53 -22.14 -8.59
C CYS A 231 -6.20 -22.54 -10.04
N LEU A 232 -5.13 -21.96 -10.63
CA LEU A 232 -4.67 -22.31 -11.98
C LEU A 232 -4.20 -23.76 -12.13
N GLN A 233 -3.74 -24.38 -11.04
CA GLN A 233 -3.41 -25.80 -10.98
C GLN A 233 -4.66 -26.71 -10.89
N GLY A 234 -5.86 -26.15 -10.82
CA GLY A 234 -7.11 -26.89 -10.74
C GLY A 234 -7.37 -27.54 -9.37
N LEU A 235 -6.85 -26.96 -8.30
CA LEU A 235 -7.02 -27.49 -6.95
C LEU A 235 -8.37 -27.14 -6.32
N GLY A 236 -9.10 -26.16 -6.87
CA GLY A 236 -10.41 -25.80 -6.36
C GLY A 236 -10.98 -24.51 -6.94
N LEU A 237 -12.10 -24.10 -6.36
CA LEU A 237 -12.75 -22.82 -6.58
C LEU A 237 -12.04 -21.73 -5.77
N ALA A 238 -11.87 -20.54 -6.33
CA ALA A 238 -11.33 -19.38 -5.64
C ALA A 238 -12.23 -18.16 -5.85
N TRP A 239 -12.34 -17.31 -4.83
CA TRP A 239 -13.09 -16.05 -4.89
C TRP A 239 -12.10 -14.89 -5.03
N ARG A 240 -11.95 -14.38 -6.26
CA ARG A 240 -10.84 -13.49 -6.65
C ARG A 240 -11.34 -12.20 -7.28
N SER A 241 -10.52 -11.16 -7.21
CA SER A 241 -10.79 -9.86 -7.81
C SER A 241 -10.58 -9.88 -9.33
N THR A 242 -11.39 -9.13 -10.06
CA THR A 242 -11.29 -8.99 -11.53
C THR A 242 -9.91 -8.54 -11.99
N TRP A 243 -9.30 -7.56 -11.33
CA TRP A 243 -7.94 -7.11 -11.65
C TRP A 243 -6.89 -8.23 -11.67
N GLU A 244 -7.17 -9.34 -10.99
CA GLU A 244 -6.27 -10.48 -10.89
C GLU A 244 -6.55 -11.57 -11.93
N VAL A 245 -7.84 -11.87 -12.15
CA VAL A 245 -8.28 -13.06 -12.91
C VAL A 245 -8.76 -12.78 -14.33
N GLU A 246 -9.05 -11.52 -14.70
CA GLU A 246 -9.59 -11.20 -16.04
C GLU A 246 -8.73 -11.72 -17.18
N HIS A 247 -7.41 -11.65 -17.05
CA HIS A 247 -6.50 -12.18 -18.05
C HIS A 247 -6.61 -13.69 -18.19
N ASP A 248 -6.69 -14.41 -17.08
CA ASP A 248 -6.79 -15.87 -17.08
C ASP A 248 -8.15 -16.33 -17.62
N ILE A 249 -9.20 -15.55 -17.36
CA ILE A 249 -10.53 -15.78 -17.93
C ILE A 249 -10.49 -15.53 -19.44
N ALA A 250 -9.94 -14.40 -19.91
CA ALA A 250 -9.81 -14.07 -21.32
C ALA A 250 -8.97 -15.11 -22.10
N ALA A 251 -7.96 -15.68 -21.44
CA ALA A 251 -7.11 -16.74 -21.99
C ALA A 251 -7.72 -18.16 -21.87
N GLY A 252 -8.91 -18.29 -21.30
CA GLY A 252 -9.58 -19.59 -21.09
C GLY A 252 -8.93 -20.48 -20.02
N ARG A 253 -7.98 -19.97 -19.24
CA ARG A 253 -7.34 -20.72 -18.16
C ARG A 253 -8.26 -20.84 -16.93
N LEU A 254 -9.07 -19.83 -16.68
CA LEU A 254 -10.10 -19.80 -15.66
C LEU A 254 -11.48 -19.58 -16.29
N VAL A 255 -12.50 -20.08 -15.61
CA VAL A 255 -13.91 -19.84 -15.92
C VAL A 255 -14.56 -19.25 -14.68
N SER A 256 -15.34 -18.20 -14.88
CA SER A 256 -16.19 -17.63 -13.85
C SER A 256 -17.45 -18.50 -13.68
N VAL A 257 -17.84 -18.71 -12.44
CA VAL A 257 -19.05 -19.46 -12.07
C VAL A 257 -19.85 -18.68 -11.02
N LEU A 258 -21.13 -18.93 -10.91
CA LEU A 258 -22.05 -18.26 -9.99
C LEU A 258 -22.18 -16.75 -10.26
N ASP A 259 -21.99 -16.30 -11.50
CA ASP A 259 -21.99 -14.86 -11.86
C ASP A 259 -23.33 -14.19 -11.60
N GLU A 260 -24.44 -14.94 -11.73
CA GLU A 260 -25.80 -14.45 -11.42
C GLU A 260 -25.99 -14.12 -9.95
N PHE A 261 -25.17 -14.70 -9.06
CA PHE A 261 -25.15 -14.43 -7.62
C PHE A 261 -24.04 -13.48 -7.21
N ALA A 262 -23.22 -12.98 -8.13
CA ALA A 262 -22.09 -12.16 -7.78
C ALA A 262 -22.52 -10.89 -7.06
N ALA A 263 -21.84 -10.56 -5.97
CA ALA A 263 -22.06 -9.31 -5.25
C ALA A 263 -21.86 -8.09 -6.15
N PRO A 264 -22.50 -6.95 -5.86
CA PRO A 264 -22.28 -5.72 -6.59
C PRO A 264 -20.81 -5.35 -6.68
N PRO A 265 -20.39 -4.65 -7.74
CA PRO A 265 -19.03 -4.15 -7.85
C PRO A 265 -18.65 -3.30 -6.63
N ASN A 266 -17.51 -3.59 -6.06
CA ASN A 266 -16.87 -2.75 -5.06
C ASN A 266 -15.78 -1.88 -5.71
N GLY A 267 -14.76 -1.41 -4.99
CA GLY A 267 -13.81 -0.46 -5.56
C GLY A 267 -12.37 -0.75 -5.18
N ILE A 268 -11.50 -0.01 -5.84
CA ILE A 268 -10.12 0.23 -5.46
C ILE A 268 -10.06 1.66 -4.95
N TYR A 269 -9.49 1.85 -3.78
CA TYR A 269 -9.52 3.13 -3.07
C TYR A 269 -8.12 3.56 -2.63
N ALA A 270 -7.87 4.86 -2.67
CA ALA A 270 -6.84 5.49 -1.85
C ALA A 270 -7.45 5.87 -0.51
N VAL A 271 -6.86 5.41 0.58
CA VAL A 271 -7.35 5.64 1.94
C VAL A 271 -6.27 6.37 2.73
N PHE A 272 -6.64 7.44 3.45
CA PHE A 272 -5.70 8.26 4.21
C PHE A 272 -6.39 8.92 5.41
N ALA A 273 -5.60 9.36 6.39
CA ALA A 273 -6.14 10.05 7.56
C ALA A 273 -6.74 11.41 7.16
N GLN A 274 -7.89 11.75 7.75
CA GLN A 274 -8.48 13.06 7.57
C GLN A 274 -7.54 14.14 8.13
N ARG A 275 -7.16 15.10 7.29
CA ARG A 275 -6.32 16.24 7.64
C ARG A 275 -6.97 17.53 7.15
N LYS A 276 -6.80 18.62 7.91
CA LYS A 276 -7.29 19.96 7.50
C LYS A 276 -6.69 20.38 6.15
N HIS A 277 -5.44 20.02 5.90
CA HIS A 277 -4.73 20.26 4.65
C HIS A 277 -4.05 18.98 4.19
N LEU A 278 -4.46 18.49 3.02
CA LEU A 278 -3.84 17.33 2.41
C LEU A 278 -2.50 17.73 1.78
N PRO A 279 -1.37 17.08 2.14
CA PRO A 279 -0.08 17.37 1.52
C PRO A 279 -0.14 17.29 0.00
N LEU A 280 0.50 18.24 -0.71
CA LEU A 280 0.46 18.31 -2.17
C LEU A 280 0.95 17.01 -2.81
N ARG A 281 2.07 16.44 -2.30
CA ARG A 281 2.60 15.16 -2.79
C ARG A 281 1.59 14.01 -2.71
N LEU A 282 0.77 13.98 -1.65
CA LEU A 282 -0.25 12.94 -1.48
C LEU A 282 -1.43 13.15 -2.44
N ARG A 283 -1.88 14.40 -2.61
CA ARG A 283 -2.93 14.73 -3.57
C ARG A 283 -2.50 14.35 -4.99
N LEU A 284 -1.30 14.75 -5.42
CA LEU A 284 -0.77 14.44 -6.73
C LEU A 284 -0.58 12.93 -6.95
N TRP A 285 -0.18 12.19 -5.92
CA TRP A 285 -0.12 10.73 -5.98
C TRP A 285 -1.49 10.09 -6.21
N ILE A 286 -2.51 10.54 -5.48
CA ILE A 286 -3.89 10.05 -5.64
C ILE A 286 -4.41 10.36 -7.05
N ASP A 287 -4.19 11.59 -7.52
CA ASP A 287 -4.62 12.03 -8.86
C ASP A 287 -3.88 11.24 -9.96
N PHE A 288 -2.59 10.97 -9.78
CA PHE A 288 -1.78 10.17 -10.69
C PHE A 288 -2.29 8.72 -10.80
N LEU A 289 -2.56 8.07 -9.67
CA LEU A 289 -3.17 6.74 -9.66
C LEU A 289 -4.55 6.74 -10.33
N LYS A 290 -5.39 7.73 -10.00
CA LYS A 290 -6.73 7.87 -10.57
C LYS A 290 -6.69 8.04 -12.08
N GLN A 291 -5.78 8.86 -12.58
CA GLN A 291 -5.57 9.05 -14.02
C GLN A 291 -5.09 7.78 -14.70
N ALA A 292 -4.11 7.07 -14.11
CA ALA A 292 -3.59 5.83 -14.66
C ALA A 292 -4.69 4.75 -14.76
N TYR A 293 -5.51 4.60 -13.72
CA TYR A 293 -6.56 3.58 -13.67
C TYR A 293 -7.81 3.94 -14.48
N ALA A 294 -8.01 5.22 -14.81
CA ALA A 294 -9.10 5.65 -15.69
C ALA A 294 -8.87 5.29 -17.17
N ASP A 295 -7.64 4.96 -17.56
CA ASP A 295 -7.32 4.50 -18.92
C ASP A 295 -7.85 3.06 -19.11
N PRO A 296 -8.84 2.82 -20.01
CA PRO A 296 -9.35 1.47 -20.27
C PRO A 296 -8.28 0.47 -20.68
N GLY A 297 -7.22 0.95 -21.37
CA GLY A 297 -6.08 0.13 -21.77
C GLY A 297 -5.14 -0.27 -20.65
N TYR A 298 -5.22 0.36 -19.48
CA TYR A 298 -4.35 0.07 -18.34
C TYR A 298 -4.49 -1.38 -17.87
N TRP A 299 -5.71 -1.82 -17.64
CA TRP A 299 -6.02 -3.17 -17.13
C TRP A 299 -5.65 -4.27 -18.14
N GLN A 300 -5.59 -3.94 -19.42
CA GLN A 300 -5.16 -4.85 -20.49
C GLN A 300 -3.64 -4.90 -20.64
N ARG A 301 -2.92 -3.78 -20.39
CA ARG A 301 -1.46 -3.67 -20.54
C ARG A 301 -0.64 -4.29 -19.41
N GLY A 302 -1.20 -4.45 -18.22
CA GLY A 302 -0.53 -5.05 -17.05
C GLY A 302 -0.03 -6.49 -17.23
N GLN A 303 -0.05 -6.98 -18.46
CA GLN A 303 0.31 -8.33 -18.89
C GLN A 303 1.64 -8.38 -19.65
N ALA A 304 2.10 -7.27 -20.21
CA ALA A 304 3.29 -7.24 -21.09
C ALA A 304 4.65 -7.27 -20.32
N LEU A 305 4.64 -7.08 -19.00
CA LEU A 305 5.87 -7.09 -18.17
C LEU A 305 6.29 -8.50 -17.69
N ARG A 306 5.74 -9.55 -18.28
CA ARG A 306 6.10 -10.96 -17.97
C ARG A 306 6.66 -11.75 -19.17
N ALA A 307 7.02 -11.07 -20.26
CA ALA A 307 7.75 -11.69 -21.36
C ALA A 307 9.25 -11.50 -21.21
#